data_91aeb690653f5145425b2db639942fe2
#
_entry.id   91aeb690653f5145425b2db639942fe2
#
_cell.length_a   1.000
_cell.length_b   1.000
_cell.length_c   1.000
_cell.angle_alpha   90.00
_cell.angle_beta   90.00
_cell.angle_gamma   90.00
#
_symmetry.space_group_name_H-M   'P 1'
#
loop_
_entity.id
_entity.type
_entity.pdbx_description
1 polymer ?
#
loop_
_entity_poly.entity_id
_entity_poly.type
_entity_poly.pdbx_seq_one_letter_code
_entity_poly.pdbx_strand_id
1 'polypeptide(L)'
;MAKKQFKAESKRLLDMMIHSIYTNREIFLRELISNASDALDKRHYLSLTDSRYATGQENLKITLEIKKDTRQLIIEDTGVGMSAEELEKNLGTIARSGSAEFRKQLENNTDNVDIIGQFGVGFYSAFIVAKHVLVETKSPVEEKSYAWSSSGEDGYTITEIEKPEAGTKITIDLKDNTEEESFDEFLEEYKIRELVKKYSDYVRYPIQMEVTKSIPDPTEEGKTIDTKELVTLNSMVPLWKKPKSEVTEEEYNSFYKSKFNDWENPQKVIHYNVEGTLSYTALLFIPSRTPYNFYYQDFEVGLQLYSKGVFILDKAKDLVPDYYRFVQGIIDSDDLNLNISREILQQDRQVKLLAKSIEKKIHSALEDMLKNDRENYEKFFDNFGLNLKYGIYQDYGIHKEQLQDLILFRSSKEGKYVTLKEYTDRMVEGQNAIYYAVGSSVDEIERSPIMPKLKKKGYEVLYFLDARDEFVSGIMQSYDEKKFISISQANLDLDSEEEKKEIEEKTAENKDMLTAMKDALADKVKEVRISSRLIDDPVCIVADEGVSLDMERYMANDPMNKDRAITATKILEINPNHPIFNKLREVSTSSPNKLKEYTDVLYDQALLIEGLPIKNPVEFAKKITNLIVDAKN
;
A
#
# COMPACT_ATOMS: atom_id res chain seq x y z
N MET A 1 -25.12 49.29 14.05
CA MET A 1 -24.94 48.28 15.11
C MET A 1 -23.46 48.15 15.39
N ALA A 2 -23.00 48.30 16.63
CA ALA A 2 -21.59 48.14 16.99
C ALA A 2 -21.28 46.63 16.97
N LYS A 3 -20.24 46.25 16.21
CA LYS A 3 -19.72 44.86 16.14
C LYS A 3 -19.15 44.50 17.51
N LYS A 4 -19.74 43.53 18.22
CA LYS A 4 -19.25 43.03 19.51
C LYS A 4 -18.22 41.95 19.25
N GLN A 5 -17.08 42.00 19.94
CA GLN A 5 -16.06 40.95 19.92
C GLN A 5 -16.47 39.79 20.83
N PHE A 6 -16.11 38.55 20.44
CA PHE A 6 -16.28 37.39 21.31
C PHE A 6 -15.31 37.53 22.50
N LYS A 7 -15.79 37.20 23.71
CA LYS A 7 -14.94 37.06 24.91
C LYS A 7 -14.59 35.58 25.04
N ALA A 8 -13.32 35.27 25.24
CA ALA A 8 -12.84 33.91 25.45
C ALA A 8 -12.55 33.67 26.94
N GLU A 9 -12.94 32.52 27.48
CA GLU A 9 -12.48 32.01 28.76
C GLU A 9 -11.16 31.28 28.52
N SER A 10 -10.02 31.90 28.88
CA SER A 10 -8.67 31.39 28.62
C SER A 10 -8.44 29.99 29.19
N LYS A 11 -8.91 29.72 30.42
CA LYS A 11 -8.79 28.41 31.08
C LYS A 11 -9.51 27.32 30.28
N ARG A 12 -10.74 27.55 29.83
CA ARG A 12 -11.53 26.57 29.07
C ARG A 12 -10.97 26.32 27.67
N LEU A 13 -10.39 27.37 27.05
CA LEU A 13 -9.69 27.21 25.77
C LEU A 13 -8.42 26.37 25.92
N LEU A 14 -7.63 26.63 26.97
CA LEU A 14 -6.43 25.86 27.25
C LEU A 14 -6.75 24.38 27.54
N ASP A 15 -7.78 24.12 28.34
CA ASP A 15 -8.27 22.78 28.65
C ASP A 15 -8.75 22.03 27.38
N MET A 16 -9.52 22.70 26.52
CA MET A 16 -9.91 22.14 25.21
C MET A 16 -8.71 21.87 24.33
N MET A 17 -7.69 22.72 24.34
CA MET A 17 -6.48 22.54 23.54
C MET A 17 -5.65 21.36 24.04
N ILE A 18 -5.52 21.20 25.35
CA ILE A 18 -4.77 20.09 25.95
C ILE A 18 -5.45 18.75 25.71
N HIS A 19 -6.77 18.67 25.84
CA HIS A 19 -7.51 17.41 25.83
C HIS A 19 -8.22 17.08 24.51
N SER A 20 -8.36 18.02 23.56
CA SER A 20 -9.13 17.82 22.33
C SER A 20 -8.31 17.98 21.05
N ILE A 21 -7.20 18.69 21.06
CA ILE A 21 -6.39 18.93 19.86
C ILE A 21 -5.41 17.79 19.62
N TYR A 22 -4.81 17.24 20.68
CA TYR A 22 -3.81 16.19 20.58
C TYR A 22 -4.40 14.85 21.02
N THR A 23 -4.35 13.86 20.13
CA THR A 23 -4.82 12.50 20.41
C THR A 23 -3.74 11.65 21.09
N ASN A 24 -2.47 11.99 20.85
CA ASN A 24 -1.33 11.28 21.43
C ASN A 24 -0.52 12.20 22.35
N ARG A 25 -0.37 11.81 23.62
CA ARG A 25 0.40 12.58 24.62
C ARG A 25 1.89 12.67 24.31
N GLU A 26 2.47 11.72 23.59
CA GLU A 26 3.90 11.72 23.20
C GLU A 26 4.30 12.96 22.38
N ILE A 27 3.33 13.62 21.75
CA ILE A 27 3.53 14.77 20.87
C ILE A 27 4.13 15.98 21.60
N PHE A 28 3.96 16.08 22.92
CA PHE A 28 4.51 17.20 23.68
C PHE A 28 6.03 17.38 23.44
N LEU A 29 6.78 16.28 23.41
CA LEU A 29 8.22 16.33 23.20
C LEU A 29 8.58 16.80 21.79
N ARG A 30 7.83 16.34 20.77
CA ARG A 30 7.98 16.81 19.39
C ARG A 30 7.77 18.32 19.29
N GLU A 31 6.70 18.84 19.87
CA GLU A 31 6.36 20.27 19.80
C GLU A 31 7.42 21.13 20.50
N LEU A 32 7.91 20.70 21.68
CA LEU A 32 8.94 21.44 22.40
C LEU A 32 10.29 21.41 21.68
N ILE A 33 10.69 20.28 21.11
CA ILE A 33 11.90 20.17 20.28
C ILE A 33 11.76 21.03 19.02
N SER A 34 10.58 21.05 18.38
CA SER A 34 10.32 21.91 17.22
C SER A 34 10.46 23.41 17.55
N ASN A 35 9.95 23.83 18.71
CA ASN A 35 10.10 25.21 19.18
C ASN A 35 11.58 25.56 19.48
N ALA A 36 12.32 24.62 20.07
CA ALA A 36 13.76 24.77 20.31
C ALA A 36 14.53 24.89 18.97
N SER A 37 14.19 24.07 17.97
CA SER A 37 14.78 24.17 16.63
C SER A 37 14.51 25.54 15.99
N ASP A 38 13.26 26.04 16.04
CA ASP A 38 12.93 27.37 15.53
C ASP A 38 13.72 28.50 16.23
N ALA A 39 13.94 28.36 17.56
CA ALA A 39 14.73 29.33 18.32
C ALA A 39 16.20 29.33 17.89
N LEU A 40 16.75 28.15 17.55
CA LEU A 40 18.10 28.00 17.01
C LEU A 40 18.21 28.58 15.60
N ASP A 41 17.25 28.30 14.73
CA ASP A 41 17.17 28.86 13.37
C ASP A 41 17.10 30.38 13.41
N LYS A 42 16.26 30.95 14.29
CA LYS A 42 16.15 32.39 14.48
C LYS A 42 17.48 32.99 14.96
N ARG A 43 18.16 32.35 15.91
CA ARG A 43 19.47 32.80 16.38
C ARG A 43 20.52 32.76 15.27
N HIS A 44 20.58 31.66 14.54
CA HIS A 44 21.49 31.50 13.39
C HIS A 44 21.27 32.60 12.36
N TYR A 45 20.02 32.83 11.96
CA TYR A 45 19.69 33.87 10.99
C TYR A 45 20.09 35.27 11.47
N LEU A 46 19.72 35.61 12.69
CA LEU A 46 20.08 36.93 13.26
C LEU A 46 21.60 37.12 13.39
N SER A 47 22.37 36.06 13.63
CA SER A 47 23.82 36.10 13.68
C SER A 47 24.50 36.52 12.37
N LEU A 48 23.82 36.37 11.24
CA LEU A 48 24.32 36.79 9.92
C LEU A 48 24.39 38.32 9.76
N THR A 49 23.57 39.04 10.53
CA THR A 49 23.46 40.52 10.46
C THR A 49 23.83 41.23 11.74
N ASP A 50 23.78 40.55 12.89
CA ASP A 50 24.07 41.13 14.20
C ASP A 50 24.99 40.21 15.02
N SER A 51 26.23 40.66 15.24
CA SER A 51 27.28 39.90 15.94
C SER A 51 26.92 39.56 17.39
N ARG A 52 25.97 40.23 18.04
CA ARG A 52 25.51 39.91 19.39
C ARG A 52 24.83 38.56 19.49
N TYR A 53 24.25 38.08 18.39
CA TYR A 53 23.66 36.72 18.28
C TYR A 53 24.71 35.66 17.90
N ALA A 54 25.92 36.08 17.51
CA ALA A 54 26.95 35.17 17.03
C ALA A 54 27.31 34.10 18.08
N THR A 55 27.38 32.86 17.57
CA THR A 55 27.90 31.69 18.33
C THR A 55 28.50 30.72 17.32
N GLY A 56 29.43 29.87 17.76
CA GLY A 56 29.90 28.78 16.90
C GLY A 56 28.75 27.85 16.54
N GLN A 57 28.75 27.32 15.32
CA GLN A 57 27.69 26.41 14.84
C GLN A 57 27.62 25.16 15.72
N GLU A 58 28.75 24.70 16.24
CA GLU A 58 28.86 23.59 17.19
C GLU A 58 28.18 23.83 18.54
N ASN A 59 27.90 25.11 18.87
CA ASN A 59 27.21 25.49 20.10
C ASN A 59 25.68 25.54 19.94
N LEU A 60 25.17 25.46 18.72
CA LEU A 60 23.72 25.40 18.45
C LEU A 60 23.23 23.99 18.68
N LYS A 61 22.54 23.74 19.79
CA LYS A 61 22.10 22.41 20.20
C LYS A 61 20.87 22.46 21.09
N ILE A 62 20.25 21.29 21.21
CA ILE A 62 19.15 20.98 22.13
C ILE A 62 19.68 19.94 23.12
N THR A 63 19.48 20.14 24.41
CA THR A 63 19.90 19.20 25.45
C THR A 63 18.65 18.69 26.19
N LEU A 64 18.57 17.37 26.40
CA LEU A 64 17.56 16.74 27.22
C LEU A 64 18.18 16.18 28.48
N GLU A 65 17.51 16.38 29.62
CA GLU A 65 17.94 15.85 30.91
C GLU A 65 16.74 15.23 31.64
N ILE A 66 16.95 14.05 32.22
CA ILE A 66 15.95 13.35 33.03
C ILE A 66 16.38 13.37 34.48
N LYS A 67 15.53 13.90 35.36
CA LYS A 67 15.75 13.88 36.84
C LYS A 67 14.68 12.99 37.48
N LYS A 68 15.02 11.71 37.65
CA LYS A 68 14.10 10.71 38.23
C LYS A 68 13.65 11.07 39.65
N ASP A 69 14.59 11.55 40.48
CA ASP A 69 14.33 11.86 41.91
C ASP A 69 13.28 12.96 42.09
N THR A 70 13.27 13.95 41.20
CA THR A 70 12.34 15.08 41.24
C THR A 70 11.20 14.94 40.24
N ARG A 71 11.15 13.83 39.46
CA ARG A 71 10.16 13.55 38.40
C ARG A 71 10.10 14.67 37.35
N GLN A 72 11.29 15.10 36.89
CA GLN A 72 11.42 16.21 35.94
C GLN A 72 12.02 15.74 34.61
N LEU A 73 11.48 16.27 33.50
CA LEU A 73 12.11 16.27 32.20
C LEU A 73 12.47 17.69 31.83
N ILE A 74 13.72 17.90 31.43
CA ILE A 74 14.27 19.21 31.09
C ILE A 74 14.64 19.23 29.62
N ILE A 75 14.23 20.28 28.90
CA ILE A 75 14.58 20.57 27.52
C ILE A 75 15.27 21.93 27.50
N GLU A 76 16.52 22.00 27.05
CA GLU A 76 17.28 23.24 26.96
C GLU A 76 17.77 23.43 25.52
N ASP A 77 17.58 24.65 24.98
CA ASP A 77 18.14 25.07 23.70
C ASP A 77 19.12 26.26 23.92
N THR A 78 20.08 26.36 23.02
CA THR A 78 21.01 27.49 22.95
C THR A 78 20.55 28.54 21.91
N GLY A 79 19.25 28.68 21.74
CA GLY A 79 18.62 29.54 20.74
C GLY A 79 18.63 31.03 21.09
N VAL A 80 17.72 31.77 20.48
CA VAL A 80 17.62 33.23 20.58
C VAL A 80 17.16 33.72 21.97
N GLY A 81 16.56 32.85 22.80
CA GLY A 81 15.94 33.22 24.07
C GLY A 81 14.79 34.22 23.91
N MET A 82 14.31 34.77 25.03
CA MET A 82 13.20 35.72 25.07
C MET A 82 13.43 36.82 26.10
N SER A 83 12.97 38.03 25.77
CA SER A 83 12.84 39.15 26.72
C SER A 83 11.56 38.96 27.58
N ALA A 84 11.36 39.77 28.61
CA ALA A 84 10.16 39.76 29.42
C ALA A 84 8.89 40.04 28.60
N GLU A 85 8.98 40.98 27.65
CA GLU A 85 7.86 41.30 26.71
C GLU A 85 7.57 40.15 25.75
N GLU A 86 8.63 39.49 25.26
CA GLU A 86 8.47 38.31 24.39
C GLU A 86 7.88 37.11 25.13
N LEU A 87 8.24 36.89 26.41
CA LEU A 87 7.62 35.88 27.27
C LEU A 87 6.13 36.12 27.46
N GLU A 88 5.71 37.34 27.79
CA GLU A 88 4.31 37.70 27.95
C GLU A 88 3.57 37.54 26.62
N LYS A 89 4.20 37.96 25.52
CA LYS A 89 3.63 37.92 24.19
C LYS A 89 3.47 36.48 23.63
N ASN A 90 4.49 35.62 23.79
CA ASN A 90 4.58 34.31 23.18
C ASN A 90 4.04 33.19 24.07
N LEU A 91 4.19 33.28 25.39
CA LEU A 91 3.71 32.28 26.35
C LEU A 91 2.50 32.73 27.17
N GLY A 92 2.25 34.03 27.23
CA GLY A 92 1.09 34.60 27.91
C GLY A 92 -0.15 34.77 27.01
N THR A 93 -0.02 34.60 25.70
CA THR A 93 -1.11 34.75 24.74
C THR A 93 -1.32 33.44 23.94
N ILE A 94 -2.43 32.77 24.17
CA ILE A 94 -2.77 31.51 23.48
C ILE A 94 -2.98 31.75 21.98
N ALA A 95 -2.52 30.82 21.14
CA ALA A 95 -2.59 30.86 19.68
C ALA A 95 -1.79 32.02 19.04
N ARG A 96 -0.73 32.48 19.68
CA ARG A 96 0.23 33.43 19.11
C ARG A 96 1.58 32.75 18.90
N SER A 97 2.14 32.88 17.73
CA SER A 97 3.44 32.28 17.36
C SER A 97 4.45 33.36 17.02
N GLY A 98 5.51 33.47 17.83
CA GLY A 98 6.68 34.31 17.52
C GLY A 98 7.41 33.83 16.26
N SER A 99 7.43 32.53 16.02
CA SER A 99 7.97 31.91 14.80
C SER A 99 7.18 32.31 13.56
N ALA A 100 5.84 32.38 13.63
CA ALA A 100 5.01 32.83 12.52
C ALA A 100 5.18 34.34 12.21
N GLU A 101 5.38 35.18 13.24
CA GLU A 101 5.67 36.60 13.04
C GLU A 101 7.06 36.79 12.39
N PHE A 102 8.05 36.03 12.80
CA PHE A 102 9.38 36.04 12.23
C PHE A 102 9.36 35.57 10.76
N ARG A 103 8.62 34.51 10.43
CA ARG A 103 8.42 34.05 9.05
C ARG A 103 7.85 35.15 8.14
N LYS A 104 6.82 35.88 8.59
CA LYS A 104 6.26 37.00 7.82
C LYS A 104 7.27 38.13 7.56
N GLN A 105 8.21 38.36 8.47
CA GLN A 105 9.29 39.32 8.25
C GLN A 105 10.28 38.83 7.18
N LEU A 106 10.56 37.52 7.15
CA LEU A 106 11.44 36.89 6.15
C LEU A 106 10.83 36.84 4.75
N GLU A 107 9.53 36.55 4.61
CA GLU A 107 8.82 36.55 3.32
C GLU A 107 8.94 37.89 2.58
N ASN A 108 9.09 38.98 3.31
CA ASN A 108 9.35 40.29 2.73
C ASN A 108 10.80 40.49 2.26
N ASN A 109 11.76 39.62 2.66
CA ASN A 109 13.18 39.76 2.39
C ASN A 109 13.78 38.70 1.46
N THR A 110 12.96 37.86 0.84
CA THR A 110 13.39 36.76 -0.07
C THR A 110 14.27 35.66 0.56
N ASP A 111 14.42 35.62 1.86
CA ASP A 111 15.23 34.61 2.54
C ASP A 111 14.36 33.43 3.00
N ASN A 112 14.69 32.23 2.53
CA ASN A 112 13.97 31.00 2.86
C ASN A 112 14.55 30.40 4.15
N VAL A 113 13.92 30.65 5.31
CA VAL A 113 14.21 29.95 6.57
C VAL A 113 13.08 28.99 6.91
N ASP A 114 13.43 27.73 7.12
CA ASP A 114 12.49 26.64 7.39
C ASP A 114 11.96 26.69 8.82
N ILE A 115 10.99 27.55 9.10
CA ILE A 115 10.35 27.64 10.42
C ILE A 115 9.26 26.60 10.55
N ILE A 116 9.30 25.81 11.65
CA ILE A 116 8.41 24.67 11.91
C ILE A 116 7.12 25.13 12.62
N GLY A 117 7.23 25.99 13.66
CA GLY A 117 6.12 26.41 14.53
C GLY A 117 5.24 27.49 13.90
N GLN A 118 3.99 27.15 13.52
CA GLN A 118 3.09 28.06 12.82
C GLN A 118 1.86 28.48 13.65
N PHE A 119 1.38 27.63 14.57
CA PHE A 119 0.06 27.78 15.21
C PHE A 119 0.06 28.45 16.57
N GLY A 120 1.23 28.56 17.25
CA GLY A 120 1.35 29.17 18.57
C GLY A 120 0.65 28.40 19.70
N VAL A 121 0.47 27.11 19.50
CA VAL A 121 -0.21 26.22 20.48
C VAL A 121 0.69 25.07 20.94
N GLY A 122 1.78 24.76 20.20
CA GLY A 122 2.66 23.64 20.47
C GLY A 122 3.28 23.65 21.87
N PHE A 123 3.64 24.82 22.41
CA PHE A 123 4.19 24.95 23.77
C PHE A 123 3.22 24.40 24.83
N TYR A 124 1.92 24.66 24.70
CA TYR A 124 0.93 24.24 25.69
C TYR A 124 0.70 22.73 25.72
N SER A 125 1.20 21.98 24.72
CA SER A 125 1.21 20.51 24.76
C SER A 125 2.01 19.95 25.94
N ALA A 126 2.93 20.73 26.51
CA ALA A 126 3.64 20.38 27.74
C ALA A 126 2.67 20.02 28.90
N PHE A 127 1.52 20.71 29.00
CA PHE A 127 0.54 20.47 30.05
C PHE A 127 -0.26 19.17 29.88
N ILE A 128 -0.12 18.46 28.77
CA ILE A 128 -0.66 17.11 28.64
C ILE A 128 0.00 16.20 29.69
N VAL A 129 1.31 16.35 29.91
CA VAL A 129 2.10 15.49 30.80
C VAL A 129 2.57 16.24 32.08
N ALA A 130 2.54 17.56 32.08
CA ALA A 130 3.04 18.39 33.18
C ALA A 130 1.96 18.79 34.17
N LYS A 131 2.26 18.71 35.47
CA LYS A 131 1.51 19.41 36.52
C LYS A 131 2.00 20.86 36.72
N HIS A 132 3.25 21.14 36.32
CA HIS A 132 3.85 22.46 36.38
C HIS A 132 4.95 22.60 35.33
N VAL A 133 5.06 23.77 34.71
CA VAL A 133 6.10 24.10 33.72
C VAL A 133 6.81 25.36 34.14
N LEU A 134 8.14 25.30 34.18
CA LEU A 134 9.04 26.43 34.42
C LEU A 134 9.87 26.68 33.16
N VAL A 135 9.86 27.90 32.64
CA VAL A 135 10.66 28.33 31.48
C VAL A 135 11.64 29.40 31.91
N GLU A 136 12.92 29.10 31.89
CA GLU A 136 14.01 30.01 32.18
C GLU A 136 14.67 30.44 30.87
N THR A 137 14.77 31.75 30.61
CA THR A 137 15.22 32.23 29.29
C THR A 137 16.07 33.49 29.39
N LYS A 138 17.00 33.62 28.43
CA LYS A 138 17.87 34.81 28.28
C LYS A 138 18.11 35.10 26.81
N SER A 139 17.83 36.32 26.37
CA SER A 139 18.23 36.79 25.06
C SER A 139 19.74 37.14 25.04
N PRO A 140 20.47 36.80 23.92
CA PRO A 140 21.89 37.21 23.80
C PRO A 140 22.14 38.71 23.83
N VAL A 141 21.11 39.51 23.54
CA VAL A 141 21.20 40.97 23.42
C VAL A 141 20.76 41.70 24.69
N GLU A 142 20.32 40.97 25.72
CA GLU A 142 19.87 41.51 27.01
C GLU A 142 20.77 41.06 28.16
N GLU A 143 20.96 41.96 29.15
CA GLU A 143 21.69 41.61 30.35
C GLU A 143 20.86 40.76 31.32
N LYS A 144 19.54 41.01 31.36
CA LYS A 144 18.60 40.34 32.24
C LYS A 144 18.09 39.04 31.68
N SER A 145 17.77 38.12 32.57
CA SER A 145 17.12 36.86 32.27
C SER A 145 15.86 36.70 33.11
N TYR A 146 14.91 35.90 32.59
CA TYR A 146 13.58 35.79 33.16
C TYR A 146 13.12 34.34 33.27
N ALA A 147 12.26 34.10 34.27
CA ALA A 147 11.56 32.85 34.43
C ALA A 147 10.05 33.07 34.27
N TRP A 148 9.41 32.26 33.44
CA TRP A 148 7.95 32.12 33.31
C TRP A 148 7.53 30.80 33.97
N SER A 149 6.48 30.83 34.78
CA SER A 149 6.03 29.65 35.53
C SER A 149 4.51 29.56 35.55
N SER A 150 3.97 28.33 35.29
CA SER A 150 2.52 28.07 35.29
C SER A 150 2.22 26.61 35.60
N SER A 151 1.07 26.39 36.24
CA SER A 151 0.42 25.06 36.35
C SER A 151 -0.58 24.77 35.21
N GLY A 152 -0.77 25.72 34.30
CA GLY A 152 -1.78 25.62 33.23
C GLY A 152 -3.21 25.96 33.66
N GLU A 153 -3.48 26.16 34.93
CA GLU A 153 -4.84 26.38 35.44
C GLU A 153 -5.15 27.85 35.79
N ASP A 154 -4.28 28.49 36.56
CA ASP A 154 -4.57 29.78 37.21
C ASP A 154 -3.76 30.96 36.66
N GLY A 155 -3.24 30.85 35.43
CA GLY A 155 -2.39 31.87 34.83
C GLY A 155 -0.89 31.57 34.95
N TYR A 156 -0.07 32.59 34.90
CA TYR A 156 1.39 32.47 34.93
C TYR A 156 2.04 33.61 35.72
N THR A 157 3.29 33.41 36.11
CA THR A 157 4.14 34.44 36.72
C THR A 157 5.38 34.65 35.88
N ILE A 158 5.87 35.90 35.84
CA ILE A 158 7.17 36.23 35.24
C ILE A 158 8.02 36.87 36.34
N THR A 159 9.24 36.36 36.55
CA THR A 159 10.21 36.85 37.54
C THR A 159 11.56 37.02 36.90
N GLU A 160 12.31 38.03 37.34
CA GLU A 160 13.74 38.21 36.97
C GLU A 160 14.59 37.16 37.71
N ILE A 161 15.49 36.51 36.99
CA ILE A 161 16.39 35.46 37.52
C ILE A 161 17.82 35.69 37.06
N GLU A 162 18.75 34.88 37.53
CA GLU A 162 20.11 34.80 37.01
C GLU A 162 20.26 33.55 36.13
N LYS A 163 20.40 33.74 34.83
CA LYS A 163 20.77 32.68 33.86
C LYS A 163 22.01 33.18 33.09
N PRO A 164 23.16 32.50 33.21
CA PRO A 164 24.42 32.99 32.61
C PRO A 164 24.38 32.89 31.08
N GLU A 165 23.87 31.80 30.51
CA GLU A 165 23.90 31.50 29.08
C GLU A 165 22.61 31.88 28.38
N ALA A 166 22.75 32.35 27.13
CA ALA A 166 21.61 32.65 26.26
C ALA A 166 20.93 31.36 25.79
N GLY A 167 19.62 31.45 25.59
CA GLY A 167 18.77 30.33 25.18
C GLY A 167 17.60 30.14 26.13
N THR A 168 16.88 29.02 25.97
CA THR A 168 15.70 28.72 26.79
C THR A 168 15.80 27.33 27.40
N LYS A 169 15.46 27.22 28.68
CA LYS A 169 15.38 25.97 29.43
C LYS A 169 13.97 25.78 29.94
N ILE A 170 13.35 24.67 29.57
CA ILE A 170 12.02 24.28 29.98
C ILE A 170 12.12 23.09 30.93
N THR A 171 11.66 23.27 32.16
CA THR A 171 11.56 22.21 33.16
C THR A 171 10.11 21.81 33.30
N ILE A 172 9.85 20.54 33.09
CA ILE A 172 8.52 19.90 33.16
C ILE A 172 8.46 19.05 34.42
N ASP A 173 7.64 19.44 35.38
CA ASP A 173 7.28 18.60 36.52
C ASP A 173 6.16 17.67 36.10
N LEU A 174 6.45 16.37 35.95
CA LEU A 174 5.47 15.39 35.45
C LEU A 174 4.30 15.19 36.41
N LYS A 175 3.12 14.97 35.85
CA LYS A 175 1.92 14.54 36.57
C LYS A 175 2.17 13.25 37.34
N ASP A 176 1.43 13.06 38.41
CA ASP A 176 1.44 11.80 39.13
C ASP A 176 0.72 10.72 38.33
N ASN A 177 1.15 9.47 38.47
CA ASN A 177 0.50 8.35 37.78
C ASN A 177 -0.93 8.16 38.31
N THR A 178 -1.82 7.73 37.45
CA THR A 178 -3.19 7.32 37.79
C THR A 178 -3.33 5.79 37.57
N GLU A 179 -4.50 5.24 37.86
CA GLU A 179 -4.78 3.81 37.57
C GLU A 179 -4.79 3.52 36.07
N GLU A 180 -5.12 4.50 35.23
CA GLU A 180 -5.26 4.39 33.78
C GLU A 180 -4.03 4.87 33.02
N GLU A 181 -3.22 5.78 33.59
CA GLU A 181 -2.11 6.45 32.91
C GLU A 181 -0.84 6.45 33.75
N SER A 182 0.27 6.07 33.13
CA SER A 182 1.62 6.23 33.69
C SER A 182 2.38 7.34 32.97
N PHE A 183 2.91 8.31 33.75
CA PHE A 183 3.79 9.36 33.26
C PHE A 183 5.26 9.05 33.52
N ASP A 184 5.56 7.99 34.29
CA ASP A 184 6.92 7.56 34.60
C ASP A 184 7.67 7.05 33.38
N GLU A 185 6.96 6.65 32.32
CA GLU A 185 7.60 6.28 31.04
C GLU A 185 8.47 7.40 30.47
N PHE A 186 8.12 8.68 30.70
CA PHE A 186 8.89 9.84 30.24
C PHE A 186 10.12 10.15 31.13
N LEU A 187 10.33 9.39 32.18
CA LEU A 187 11.55 9.38 32.99
C LEU A 187 12.53 8.28 32.58
N GLU A 188 12.18 7.48 31.57
CA GLU A 188 13.01 6.40 31.07
C GLU A 188 13.83 6.82 29.85
N GLU A 189 15.17 6.65 29.93
CA GLU A 189 16.09 7.03 28.84
C GLU A 189 15.71 6.41 27.51
N TYR A 190 15.32 5.11 27.51
CA TYR A 190 14.93 4.42 26.28
C TYR A 190 13.70 5.03 25.62
N LYS A 191 12.72 5.48 26.43
CA LYS A 191 11.49 6.11 25.92
C LYS A 191 11.77 7.47 25.27
N ILE A 192 12.56 8.30 25.92
CA ILE A 192 12.95 9.60 25.34
C ILE A 192 13.75 9.41 24.04
N ARG A 193 14.66 8.45 23.99
CA ARG A 193 15.40 8.10 22.76
C ARG A 193 14.46 7.63 21.65
N GLU A 194 13.51 6.74 21.97
CA GLU A 194 12.47 6.29 21.04
C GLU A 194 11.69 7.48 20.46
N LEU A 195 11.21 8.39 21.33
CA LEU A 195 10.42 9.55 20.91
C LEU A 195 11.21 10.52 20.03
N VAL A 196 12.46 10.80 20.39
CA VAL A 196 13.34 11.64 19.56
C VAL A 196 13.55 10.99 18.20
N LYS A 197 13.83 9.67 18.18
CA LYS A 197 14.05 8.93 16.95
C LYS A 197 12.80 8.88 16.07
N LYS A 198 11.63 8.75 16.69
CA LYS A 198 10.34 8.69 15.98
C LYS A 198 9.92 10.04 15.39
N TYR A 199 9.99 11.11 16.19
CA TYR A 199 9.36 12.39 15.85
C TYR A 199 10.33 13.49 15.42
N SER A 200 11.60 13.44 15.85
CA SER A 200 12.55 14.54 15.72
C SER A 200 13.93 14.10 15.18
N ASP A 201 14.01 12.91 14.58
CA ASP A 201 15.27 12.32 14.09
C ASP A 201 16.01 13.24 13.09
N TYR A 202 15.27 14.01 12.32
CA TYR A 202 15.81 14.84 11.23
C TYR A 202 15.75 16.33 11.53
N VAL A 203 15.57 16.70 12.79
CA VAL A 203 15.82 18.09 13.24
C VAL A 203 17.29 18.40 12.98
N ARG A 204 17.56 19.54 12.34
CA ARG A 204 18.91 19.90 11.82
C ARG A 204 19.96 20.16 12.88
N TYR A 205 19.57 20.33 14.14
CA TYR A 205 20.47 20.54 15.27
C TYR A 205 20.64 19.29 16.09
N PRO A 206 21.83 19.06 16.71
CA PRO A 206 22.03 17.90 17.57
C PRO A 206 21.14 17.98 18.80
N ILE A 207 20.39 16.90 19.04
CA ILE A 207 19.63 16.67 20.26
C ILE A 207 20.45 15.75 21.13
N GLN A 208 20.97 16.25 22.22
CA GLN A 208 21.93 15.59 23.12
C GLN A 208 21.27 15.18 24.41
N MET A 209 21.64 14.03 24.96
CA MET A 209 21.23 13.57 26.28
C MET A 209 22.36 12.78 26.94
N GLU A 210 22.55 12.95 28.25
CA GLU A 210 23.36 12.02 29.02
C GLU A 210 22.65 10.68 29.15
N VAL A 211 23.33 9.61 28.74
CA VAL A 211 22.82 8.24 28.86
C VAL A 211 23.72 7.42 29.76
N THR A 212 23.11 6.52 30.49
CA THR A 212 23.84 5.58 31.35
C THR A 212 24.33 4.42 30.51
N LYS A 213 25.64 4.17 30.52
CA LYS A 213 26.28 3.07 29.80
C LYS A 213 27.00 2.17 30.79
N SER A 214 26.58 0.92 30.86
CA SER A 214 27.29 -0.07 31.67
C SER A 214 28.53 -0.57 30.91
N ILE A 215 29.70 -0.27 31.41
CA ILE A 215 30.98 -0.74 30.87
C ILE A 215 31.61 -1.77 31.82
N PRO A 216 32.43 -2.72 31.30
CA PRO A 216 33.14 -3.65 32.16
C PRO A 216 33.98 -2.89 33.18
N ASP A 217 33.96 -3.31 34.45
CA ASP A 217 34.81 -2.73 35.51
C ASP A 217 36.25 -3.09 35.21
N PRO A 218 37.16 -2.08 35.03
CA PRO A 218 38.56 -2.32 34.78
C PRO A 218 39.31 -2.94 35.98
N THR A 219 38.66 -2.95 37.16
CA THR A 219 39.30 -3.41 38.43
C THR A 219 38.76 -4.74 38.92
N GLU A 220 37.53 -5.16 38.45
CA GLU A 220 36.88 -6.42 38.87
C GLU A 220 36.30 -7.17 37.68
N GLU A 221 36.88 -8.33 37.37
CA GLU A 221 36.44 -9.19 36.26
C GLU A 221 34.98 -9.71 36.49
N GLY A 222 34.13 -9.51 35.48
CA GLY A 222 32.71 -9.91 35.55
C GLY A 222 31.75 -8.89 36.18
N LYS A 223 32.22 -7.73 36.65
CA LYS A 223 31.37 -6.61 37.07
C LYS A 223 31.30 -5.51 36.01
N THR A 224 30.24 -4.73 36.06
CA THR A 224 30.05 -3.52 35.25
C THR A 224 29.93 -2.30 36.12
N ILE A 225 30.46 -1.18 35.66
CA ILE A 225 30.26 0.13 36.25
C ILE A 225 29.43 1.00 35.31
N ASP A 226 28.50 1.76 35.87
CA ASP A 226 27.67 2.68 35.10
C ASP A 226 28.44 4.02 34.94
N THR A 227 28.63 4.42 33.70
CA THR A 227 29.22 5.69 33.31
C THR A 227 28.21 6.51 32.54
N LYS A 228 28.26 7.83 32.71
CA LYS A 228 27.44 8.76 31.94
C LYS A 228 28.20 9.22 30.71
N GLU A 229 27.57 9.13 29.55
CA GLU A 229 28.10 9.59 28.29
C GLU A 229 27.09 10.52 27.61
N LEU A 230 27.53 11.68 27.13
CA LEU A 230 26.70 12.59 26.35
C LEU A 230 26.61 12.09 24.91
N VAL A 231 25.43 11.73 24.47
CA VAL A 231 25.20 11.19 23.11
C VAL A 231 24.24 12.06 22.31
N THR A 232 24.45 12.12 21.00
CA THR A 232 23.48 12.73 20.07
C THR A 232 22.47 11.68 19.67
N LEU A 233 21.18 11.97 19.88
CA LEU A 233 20.08 11.03 19.70
C LEU A 233 19.53 10.99 18.28
N ASN A 234 19.63 12.11 17.54
CA ASN A 234 19.03 12.29 16.21
C ASN A 234 20.07 12.19 15.09
N SER A 235 19.59 11.90 13.88
CA SER A 235 20.43 11.75 12.68
C SER A 235 20.70 13.07 11.96
N MET A 236 19.92 14.11 12.19
CA MET A 236 20.00 15.47 11.63
C MET A 236 19.81 15.58 10.11
N VAL A 237 20.45 14.73 9.31
CA VAL A 237 20.41 14.80 7.85
C VAL A 237 19.49 13.71 7.29
N PRO A 238 18.33 14.09 6.74
CA PRO A 238 17.43 13.13 6.12
C PRO A 238 17.99 12.62 4.79
N LEU A 239 18.04 11.28 4.62
CA LEU A 239 18.57 10.64 3.43
C LEU A 239 17.86 11.12 2.14
N TRP A 240 16.54 11.34 2.22
CA TRP A 240 15.74 11.76 1.07
C TRP A 240 15.97 13.20 0.61
N LYS A 241 16.60 14.04 1.43
CA LYS A 241 17.00 15.41 1.04
C LYS A 241 18.38 15.47 0.39
N LYS A 242 19.17 14.39 0.46
CA LYS A 242 20.43 14.32 -0.28
C LYS A 242 20.17 14.19 -1.78
N PRO A 243 21.00 14.79 -2.64
CA PRO A 243 20.95 14.51 -4.09
C PRO A 243 21.09 13.01 -4.36
N LYS A 244 20.27 12.47 -5.26
CA LYS A 244 20.29 11.04 -5.61
C LYS A 244 21.69 10.53 -6.00
N SER A 245 22.50 11.38 -6.64
CA SER A 245 23.87 11.07 -7.06
C SER A 245 24.87 10.90 -5.90
N GLU A 246 24.51 11.35 -4.69
CA GLU A 246 25.35 11.30 -3.50
C GLU A 246 24.97 10.17 -2.54
N VAL A 247 23.91 9.43 -2.85
CA VAL A 247 23.41 8.34 -2.01
C VAL A 247 23.76 7.01 -2.64
N THR A 248 24.47 6.16 -1.91
CA THR A 248 24.86 4.82 -2.35
C THR A 248 23.70 3.82 -2.19
N GLU A 249 23.80 2.70 -2.90
CA GLU A 249 22.83 1.60 -2.76
C GLU A 249 22.82 1.02 -1.34
N GLU A 250 24.00 0.94 -0.70
CA GLU A 250 24.14 0.47 0.68
C GLU A 250 23.45 1.40 1.68
N GLU A 251 23.48 2.72 1.46
CA GLU A 251 22.76 3.69 2.28
C GLU A 251 21.24 3.51 2.14
N TYR A 252 20.73 3.33 0.92
CA TYR A 252 19.31 3.05 0.70
C TYR A 252 18.87 1.74 1.37
N ASN A 253 19.65 0.67 1.19
CA ASN A 253 19.35 -0.64 1.75
C ASN A 253 19.36 -0.62 3.29
N SER A 254 20.37 0.02 3.88
CA SER A 254 20.49 0.16 5.34
C SER A 254 19.37 1.00 5.92
N PHE A 255 19.03 2.09 5.25
CA PHE A 255 17.93 2.96 5.63
C PHE A 255 16.59 2.20 5.59
N TYR A 256 16.29 1.52 4.49
CA TYR A 256 15.06 0.75 4.32
C TYR A 256 14.91 -0.30 5.43
N LYS A 257 15.94 -1.13 5.64
CA LYS A 257 15.91 -2.18 6.67
C LYS A 257 15.69 -1.63 8.08
N SER A 258 16.39 -0.56 8.41
CA SER A 258 16.28 0.08 9.72
C SER A 258 14.94 0.78 9.93
N LYS A 259 14.45 1.49 8.89
CA LYS A 259 13.25 2.34 9.00
C LYS A 259 11.95 1.55 8.97
N PHE A 260 11.89 0.51 8.14
CA PHE A 260 10.69 -0.30 7.93
C PHE A 260 10.78 -1.68 8.59
N ASN A 261 11.83 -1.92 9.38
CA ASN A 261 12.05 -3.16 10.13
C ASN A 261 12.02 -4.40 9.22
N ASP A 262 12.62 -4.29 8.05
CA ASP A 262 12.81 -5.40 7.11
C ASP A 262 14.26 -5.87 7.14
N TRP A 263 14.50 -7.15 6.92
CA TRP A 263 15.84 -7.75 6.86
C TRP A 263 16.37 -7.92 5.45
N GLU A 264 15.49 -7.84 4.44
CA GLU A 264 15.87 -7.92 3.04
C GLU A 264 16.08 -6.52 2.46
N ASN A 265 16.81 -6.44 1.36
CA ASN A 265 16.92 -5.21 0.59
C ASN A 265 15.62 -4.94 -0.15
N PRO A 266 15.26 -3.69 -0.40
CA PRO A 266 14.11 -3.39 -1.24
C PRO A 266 14.39 -3.82 -2.69
N GLN A 267 13.36 -4.23 -3.39
CA GLN A 267 13.47 -4.62 -4.79
C GLN A 267 13.66 -3.41 -5.72
N LYS A 268 13.03 -2.30 -5.40
CA LYS A 268 13.17 -1.04 -6.15
C LYS A 268 13.19 0.14 -5.19
N VAL A 269 14.09 1.08 -5.46
CA VAL A 269 14.16 2.38 -4.81
C VAL A 269 13.69 3.46 -5.79
N ILE A 270 12.79 4.34 -5.35
CA ILE A 270 12.27 5.46 -6.12
C ILE A 270 12.56 6.73 -5.33
N HIS A 271 13.64 7.42 -5.69
CA HIS A 271 14.08 8.65 -5.05
C HIS A 271 14.01 9.81 -6.04
N TYR A 272 13.22 10.85 -5.72
CA TYR A 272 13.04 12.02 -6.58
C TYR A 272 12.63 13.25 -5.78
N ASN A 273 12.88 14.43 -6.39
CA ASN A 273 12.44 15.73 -5.93
C ASN A 273 11.51 16.33 -6.98
N VAL A 274 10.47 17.02 -6.54
CA VAL A 274 9.53 17.78 -7.38
C VAL A 274 9.52 19.22 -6.91
N GLU A 275 9.75 20.14 -7.83
CA GLU A 275 9.64 21.57 -7.63
C GLU A 275 8.53 22.14 -8.53
N GLY A 276 7.67 23.00 -7.99
CA GLY A 276 6.58 23.57 -8.76
C GLY A 276 5.47 24.15 -7.88
N THR A 277 4.23 23.98 -8.31
CA THR A 277 3.05 24.41 -7.53
C THR A 277 2.94 23.69 -6.19
N LEU A 278 3.48 22.52 -6.10
CA LEU A 278 3.65 21.73 -4.88
C LEU A 278 5.05 21.15 -4.91
N SER A 279 5.87 21.54 -3.94
CA SER A 279 7.24 21.07 -3.80
C SER A 279 7.31 19.97 -2.76
N TYR A 280 7.95 18.85 -3.11
CA TYR A 280 8.14 17.73 -2.18
C TYR A 280 9.29 16.83 -2.61
N THR A 281 9.85 16.15 -1.65
CA THR A 281 10.82 15.08 -1.87
C THR A 281 10.22 13.74 -1.49
N ALA A 282 10.51 12.70 -2.25
CA ALA A 282 10.02 11.36 -2.00
C ALA A 282 11.15 10.34 -2.04
N LEU A 283 11.16 9.45 -1.07
CA LEU A 283 11.98 8.26 -1.04
C LEU A 283 11.07 7.06 -0.79
N LEU A 284 10.76 6.33 -1.88
CA LEU A 284 9.82 5.21 -1.86
C LEU A 284 10.56 3.91 -2.15
N PHE A 285 10.04 2.83 -1.59
CA PHE A 285 10.59 1.49 -1.71
C PHE A 285 9.50 0.49 -2.08
N ILE A 286 9.84 -0.42 -2.99
CA ILE A 286 9.05 -1.62 -3.25
C ILE A 286 9.77 -2.77 -2.54
N PRO A 287 9.12 -3.47 -1.59
CA PRO A 287 9.70 -4.62 -0.90
C PRO A 287 10.05 -5.76 -1.86
N SER A 288 11.04 -6.56 -1.52
CA SER A 288 11.41 -7.76 -2.30
C SER A 288 10.46 -8.95 -2.08
N ARG A 289 9.67 -8.89 -1.03
CA ARG A 289 8.67 -9.92 -0.67
C ARG A 289 7.43 -9.31 -0.04
N THR A 290 6.36 -10.08 -0.07
CA THR A 290 5.10 -9.72 0.60
C THR A 290 5.29 -9.76 2.13
N PRO A 291 5.01 -8.67 2.86
CA PRO A 291 5.00 -8.69 4.32
C PRO A 291 4.03 -9.74 4.88
N TYR A 292 4.37 -10.33 6.04
CA TYR A 292 3.58 -11.41 6.64
C TYR A 292 2.09 -11.08 6.82
N ASN A 293 1.79 -9.84 7.27
CA ASN A 293 0.41 -9.39 7.53
C ASN A 293 -0.24 -8.64 6.36
N PHE A 294 0.36 -8.67 5.17
CA PHE A 294 -0.04 -7.83 4.03
C PHE A 294 -1.50 -7.98 3.62
N TYR A 295 -2.05 -9.18 3.73
CA TYR A 295 -3.44 -9.48 3.38
C TYR A 295 -4.39 -9.51 4.59
N TYR A 296 -3.91 -9.21 5.79
CA TYR A 296 -4.75 -9.11 6.98
C TYR A 296 -5.41 -7.74 7.09
N GLN A 297 -6.50 -7.66 7.84
CA GLN A 297 -7.28 -6.42 8.02
C GLN A 297 -6.51 -5.34 8.82
N ASP A 298 -5.56 -5.74 9.64
CA ASP A 298 -4.71 -4.89 10.45
C ASP A 298 -3.48 -4.34 9.71
N PHE A 299 -3.30 -4.70 8.41
CA PHE A 299 -2.22 -4.12 7.61
C PHE A 299 -2.49 -2.65 7.32
N GLU A 300 -1.67 -1.79 7.89
CA GLU A 300 -1.76 -0.35 7.71
C GLU A 300 -1.08 0.11 6.43
N VAL A 301 -1.91 0.60 5.50
CA VAL A 301 -1.45 1.19 4.23
C VAL A 301 -1.06 2.65 4.44
N GLY A 302 -0.04 3.13 3.73
CA GLY A 302 0.29 4.54 3.66
C GLY A 302 1.78 4.83 3.77
N LEU A 303 2.13 6.05 3.39
CA LEU A 303 3.49 6.55 3.43
C LEU A 303 3.71 7.38 4.69
N GLN A 304 4.95 7.40 5.18
CA GLN A 304 5.34 8.33 6.24
C GLN A 304 5.40 9.75 5.67
N LEU A 305 4.73 10.66 6.35
CA LEU A 305 4.70 12.06 5.97
C LEU A 305 5.56 12.89 6.91
N TYR A 306 6.42 13.68 6.30
CA TYR A 306 7.24 14.70 6.96
C TYR A 306 6.88 16.08 6.40
N SER A 307 7.08 17.09 7.20
CA SER A 307 7.08 18.49 6.77
C SER A 307 8.24 19.19 7.43
N LYS A 308 9.15 19.78 6.64
CA LYS A 308 10.37 20.44 7.12
C LYS A 308 11.24 19.58 8.04
N GLY A 309 11.35 18.29 7.72
CA GLY A 309 12.12 17.33 8.51
C GLY A 309 11.46 16.87 9.82
N VAL A 310 10.24 17.35 10.12
CA VAL A 310 9.46 16.91 11.28
C VAL A 310 8.46 15.86 10.86
N PHE A 311 8.40 14.76 11.59
CA PHE A 311 7.45 13.68 11.39
C PHE A 311 6.03 14.14 11.70
N ILE A 312 5.11 13.91 10.76
CA ILE A 312 3.71 14.31 10.83
C ILE A 312 2.80 13.10 11.04
N LEU A 313 2.90 12.09 10.14
CA LEU A 313 1.99 10.96 10.11
C LEU A 313 2.71 9.71 9.64
N ASP A 314 2.51 8.60 10.32
CA ASP A 314 3.16 7.32 9.98
C ASP A 314 2.53 6.67 8.76
N LYS A 315 1.22 6.75 8.62
CA LYS A 315 0.45 6.09 7.55
C LYS A 315 -0.51 7.08 6.89
N ALA A 316 0.02 7.90 5.98
CA ALA A 316 -0.78 8.80 5.15
C ALA A 316 -1.47 7.98 4.04
N LYS A 317 -2.64 7.40 4.37
CA LYS A 317 -3.40 6.49 3.49
C LYS A 317 -3.86 7.15 2.20
N ASP A 318 -4.16 8.44 2.24
CA ASP A 318 -4.68 9.20 1.09
C ASP A 318 -3.60 9.47 0.02
N LEU A 319 -2.33 9.16 0.29
CA LEU A 319 -1.23 9.43 -0.63
C LEU A 319 -0.94 8.30 -1.61
N VAL A 320 -1.46 7.09 -1.36
CA VAL A 320 -1.21 5.91 -2.18
C VAL A 320 -2.51 5.15 -2.39
N PRO A 321 -2.90 4.86 -3.65
CA PRO A 321 -4.07 4.04 -3.92
C PRO A 321 -3.85 2.60 -3.44
N ASP A 322 -4.94 1.89 -3.13
CA ASP A 322 -4.88 0.55 -2.53
C ASP A 322 -4.16 -0.48 -3.42
N TYR A 323 -4.21 -0.34 -4.73
CA TYR A 323 -3.48 -1.22 -5.65
C TYR A 323 -1.95 -1.02 -5.63
N TYR A 324 -1.44 0.06 -5.01
CA TYR A 324 -0.03 0.27 -4.71
C TYR A 324 0.28 0.19 -3.21
N ARG A 325 -0.59 -0.43 -2.41
CA ARG A 325 -0.45 -0.56 -0.95
C ARG A 325 0.85 -1.23 -0.48
N PHE A 326 1.55 -1.90 -1.37
CA PHE A 326 2.85 -2.50 -1.10
C PHE A 326 4.00 -1.48 -1.03
N VAL A 327 3.80 -0.26 -1.52
CA VAL A 327 4.82 0.77 -1.51
C VAL A 327 4.99 1.32 -0.09
N GLN A 328 6.21 1.29 0.40
CA GLN A 328 6.62 1.91 1.66
C GLN A 328 7.50 3.11 1.35
N GLY A 329 7.56 4.07 2.25
CA GLY A 329 8.45 5.20 2.02
C GLY A 329 8.07 6.45 2.76
N ILE A 330 8.76 7.51 2.37
CA ILE A 330 8.69 8.83 2.98
C ILE A 330 8.37 9.88 1.94
N ILE A 331 7.47 10.78 2.32
CA ILE A 331 7.19 12.03 1.62
C ILE A 331 7.51 13.17 2.56
N ASP A 332 8.29 14.14 2.10
CA ASP A 332 8.58 15.38 2.83
C ASP A 332 8.16 16.58 1.98
N SER A 333 7.19 17.34 2.44
CA SER A 333 6.65 18.51 1.75
C SER A 333 6.46 19.68 2.69
N ASP A 334 6.96 20.84 2.27
CA ASP A 334 6.85 22.09 3.04
C ASP A 334 5.53 22.84 2.75
N ASP A 335 4.84 22.46 1.66
CA ASP A 335 3.66 23.18 1.13
C ASP A 335 2.31 22.64 1.63
N LEU A 336 2.32 21.57 2.44
CA LEU A 336 1.08 20.95 2.90
C LEU A 336 0.40 21.75 4.01
N ASN A 337 -0.90 21.94 3.87
CA ASN A 337 -1.75 22.49 4.93
C ASN A 337 -2.02 21.41 5.98
N LEU A 338 -1.34 21.54 7.11
CA LEU A 338 -1.53 20.67 8.26
C LEU A 338 -2.61 21.24 9.19
N ASN A 339 -3.33 20.37 9.89
CA ASN A 339 -4.19 20.80 11.01
C ASN A 339 -3.32 21.28 12.20
N ILE A 340 -3.96 21.83 13.22
CA ILE A 340 -3.26 22.39 14.39
C ILE A 340 -2.42 21.33 15.12
N SER A 341 -2.93 20.10 15.25
CA SER A 341 -2.20 18.99 15.90
C SER A 341 -1.13 18.35 14.99
N ARG A 342 -1.15 18.63 13.70
CA ARG A 342 -0.33 17.95 12.68
C ARG A 342 -0.51 16.43 12.65
N GLU A 343 -1.62 15.91 13.15
CA GLU A 343 -1.92 14.48 13.17
C GLU A 343 -2.83 14.04 12.03
N ILE A 344 -3.48 14.99 11.37
CA ILE A 344 -4.44 14.73 10.30
C ILE A 344 -4.14 15.65 9.12
N LEU A 345 -4.04 15.05 7.93
CA LEU A 345 -4.03 15.81 6.68
C LEU A 345 -5.42 16.41 6.45
N GLN A 346 -5.48 17.70 6.19
CA GLN A 346 -6.71 18.26 5.65
C GLN A 346 -6.85 17.73 4.23
N GLN A 347 -7.94 16.99 3.95
CA GLN A 347 -8.27 16.51 2.59
C GLN A 347 -8.59 17.69 1.68
N ASP A 348 -7.56 18.35 1.23
CA ASP A 348 -7.65 19.47 0.32
C ASP A 348 -7.15 19.10 -1.09
N ARG A 349 -7.18 20.09 -1.96
CA ARG A 349 -6.70 19.96 -3.35
C ARG A 349 -5.21 19.56 -3.41
N GLN A 350 -4.39 20.00 -2.44
CA GLN A 350 -2.96 19.74 -2.42
C GLN A 350 -2.66 18.25 -2.18
N VAL A 351 -3.36 17.63 -1.23
CA VAL A 351 -3.22 16.18 -0.94
C VAL A 351 -3.58 15.34 -2.18
N LYS A 352 -4.65 15.70 -2.89
CA LYS A 352 -5.05 15.00 -4.12
C LYS A 352 -4.04 15.16 -5.25
N LEU A 353 -3.44 16.34 -5.39
CA LEU A 353 -2.39 16.59 -6.40
C LEU A 353 -1.12 15.81 -6.05
N LEU A 354 -0.75 15.77 -4.78
CA LEU A 354 0.38 15.01 -4.27
C LEU A 354 0.20 13.51 -4.53
N ALA A 355 -0.95 12.94 -4.14
CA ALA A 355 -1.29 11.54 -4.37
C ALA A 355 -1.20 11.17 -5.86
N LYS A 356 -1.79 11.97 -6.74
CA LYS A 356 -1.73 11.74 -8.20
C LYS A 356 -0.30 11.82 -8.75
N SER A 357 0.54 12.71 -8.21
CA SER A 357 1.94 12.81 -8.61
C SER A 357 2.75 11.59 -8.16
N ILE A 358 2.54 11.13 -6.91
CA ILE A 358 3.17 9.93 -6.35
C ILE A 358 2.75 8.69 -7.15
N GLU A 359 1.46 8.53 -7.39
CA GLU A 359 0.90 7.44 -8.19
C GLU A 359 1.57 7.33 -9.56
N LYS A 360 1.68 8.45 -10.28
CA LYS A 360 2.36 8.51 -11.58
C LYS A 360 3.83 8.10 -11.50
N LYS A 361 4.53 8.47 -10.43
CA LYS A 361 5.95 8.11 -10.24
C LYS A 361 6.13 6.63 -9.93
N ILE A 362 5.24 6.04 -9.13
CA ILE A 362 5.23 4.60 -8.88
C ILE A 362 4.95 3.85 -10.18
N HIS A 363 3.93 4.27 -10.93
CA HIS A 363 3.58 3.69 -12.22
C HIS A 363 4.77 3.68 -13.19
N SER A 364 5.40 4.86 -13.39
CA SER A 364 6.57 4.96 -14.28
C SER A 364 7.76 4.13 -13.82
N ALA A 365 7.93 3.92 -12.51
CA ALA A 365 8.99 3.05 -12.00
C ALA A 365 8.71 1.57 -12.27
N LEU A 366 7.44 1.15 -12.24
CA LEU A 366 7.02 -0.20 -12.60
C LEU A 366 7.14 -0.43 -14.11
N GLU A 367 6.76 0.54 -14.95
CA GLU A 367 6.97 0.47 -16.41
C GLU A 367 8.45 0.36 -16.76
N ASP A 368 9.30 1.19 -16.11
CA ASP A 368 10.75 1.11 -16.29
C ASP A 368 11.31 -0.27 -15.93
N MET A 369 10.85 -0.83 -14.81
CA MET A 369 11.26 -2.16 -14.35
C MET A 369 10.77 -3.25 -15.31
N LEU A 370 9.52 -3.19 -15.78
CA LEU A 370 8.96 -4.11 -16.75
C LEU A 370 9.75 -4.12 -18.07
N LYS A 371 10.17 -2.95 -18.53
CA LYS A 371 10.87 -2.76 -19.79
C LYS A 371 12.36 -3.08 -19.73
N ASN A 372 13.03 -2.66 -18.66
CA ASN A 372 14.49 -2.66 -18.58
C ASN A 372 15.06 -3.71 -17.60
N ASP A 373 14.20 -4.30 -16.73
CA ASP A 373 14.60 -5.28 -15.72
C ASP A 373 13.49 -6.33 -15.51
N ARG A 374 13.22 -7.05 -16.62
CA ARG A 374 12.10 -8.00 -16.72
C ARG A 374 12.14 -9.09 -15.64
N GLU A 375 13.30 -9.63 -15.33
CA GLU A 375 13.43 -10.69 -14.32
C GLU A 375 12.99 -10.20 -12.93
N ASN A 376 13.40 -9.02 -12.53
CA ASN A 376 12.99 -8.45 -11.26
C ASN A 376 11.52 -8.01 -11.30
N TYR A 377 10.99 -7.56 -12.45
CA TYR A 377 9.57 -7.28 -12.58
C TYR A 377 8.70 -8.53 -12.41
N GLU A 378 9.10 -9.66 -12.95
CA GLU A 378 8.38 -10.93 -12.77
C GLU A 378 8.36 -11.38 -11.30
N LYS A 379 9.50 -11.24 -10.58
CA LYS A 379 9.54 -11.47 -9.11
C LYS A 379 8.63 -10.51 -8.34
N PHE A 380 8.60 -9.24 -8.74
CA PHE A 380 7.66 -8.26 -8.19
C PHE A 380 6.22 -8.70 -8.45
N PHE A 381 5.92 -9.11 -9.68
CA PHE A 381 4.59 -9.52 -10.06
C PHE A 381 4.12 -10.79 -9.34
N ASP A 382 5.01 -11.75 -9.08
CA ASP A 382 4.71 -12.92 -8.25
C ASP A 382 4.29 -12.54 -6.82
N ASN A 383 4.86 -11.46 -6.26
CA ASN A 383 4.53 -10.99 -4.91
C ASN A 383 3.31 -10.06 -4.87
N PHE A 384 3.20 -9.14 -5.83
CA PHE A 384 2.26 -8.02 -5.76
C PHE A 384 1.35 -7.86 -6.98
N GLY A 385 1.49 -8.70 -8.00
CA GLY A 385 0.69 -8.62 -9.23
C GLY A 385 -0.80 -8.72 -8.99
N LEU A 386 -1.19 -9.46 -7.95
CA LEU A 386 -2.59 -9.54 -7.52
C LEU A 386 -3.18 -8.19 -7.14
N ASN A 387 -2.38 -7.30 -6.53
CA ASN A 387 -2.84 -5.96 -6.16
C ASN A 387 -3.12 -5.10 -7.39
N LEU A 388 -2.30 -5.21 -8.44
CA LEU A 388 -2.53 -4.53 -9.71
C LEU A 388 -3.82 -5.03 -10.38
N LYS A 389 -4.02 -6.36 -10.41
CA LYS A 389 -5.24 -6.98 -10.90
C LYS A 389 -6.48 -6.53 -10.11
N TYR A 390 -6.35 -6.48 -8.77
CA TYR A 390 -7.40 -6.01 -7.88
C TYR A 390 -7.76 -4.54 -8.12
N GLY A 391 -6.78 -3.69 -8.44
CA GLY A 391 -7.00 -2.30 -8.81
C GLY A 391 -7.86 -2.11 -10.07
N ILE A 392 -7.83 -3.07 -11.02
CA ILE A 392 -8.74 -3.08 -12.18
C ILE A 392 -10.15 -3.51 -11.76
N TYR A 393 -10.24 -4.52 -10.88
CA TYR A 393 -11.49 -5.15 -10.50
C TYR A 393 -12.31 -4.31 -9.51
N GLN A 394 -11.68 -3.75 -8.47
CA GLN A 394 -12.33 -3.13 -7.31
C GLN A 394 -13.21 -1.93 -7.69
N ASP A 395 -12.82 -1.16 -8.69
CA ASP A 395 -13.49 0.07 -9.10
C ASP A 395 -14.22 -0.05 -10.45
N TYR A 396 -14.54 -1.27 -10.84
CA TYR A 396 -15.22 -1.57 -12.11
C TYR A 396 -14.47 -1.05 -13.35
N GLY A 397 -13.15 -1.01 -13.30
CA GLY A 397 -12.28 -0.67 -14.42
C GLY A 397 -11.99 0.82 -14.61
N ILE A 398 -12.21 1.66 -13.60
CA ILE A 398 -11.84 3.08 -13.68
C ILE A 398 -10.34 3.23 -13.95
N HIS A 399 -9.49 2.39 -13.31
CA HIS A 399 -8.04 2.41 -13.47
C HIS A 399 -7.51 1.36 -14.48
N LYS A 400 -8.38 0.72 -15.29
CA LYS A 400 -7.95 -0.33 -16.22
C LYS A 400 -6.89 0.14 -17.22
N GLU A 401 -7.07 1.29 -17.84
CA GLU A 401 -6.15 1.82 -18.84
C GLU A 401 -4.76 2.12 -18.26
N GLN A 402 -4.70 2.43 -16.98
CA GLN A 402 -3.47 2.70 -16.25
C GLN A 402 -2.74 1.41 -15.85
N LEU A 403 -3.48 0.33 -15.53
CA LEU A 403 -2.90 -0.88 -14.95
C LEU A 403 -2.77 -2.04 -15.93
N GLN A 404 -3.53 -2.05 -17.04
CA GLN A 404 -3.59 -3.18 -17.97
C GLN A 404 -2.25 -3.53 -18.61
N ASP A 405 -1.33 -2.54 -18.78
CA ASP A 405 -0.01 -2.76 -19.38
C ASP A 405 1.02 -3.25 -18.35
N LEU A 406 0.66 -3.20 -17.05
CA LEU A 406 1.50 -3.68 -15.95
C LEU A 406 1.16 -5.11 -15.50
N ILE A 407 0.04 -5.68 -15.94
CA ILE A 407 -0.35 -7.04 -15.55
C ILE A 407 0.28 -8.08 -16.47
N LEU A 408 0.69 -9.20 -15.86
CA LEU A 408 1.25 -10.35 -16.58
C LEU A 408 0.32 -11.55 -16.51
N PHE A 409 0.37 -12.34 -17.58
CA PHE A 409 -0.27 -13.66 -17.64
C PHE A 409 0.74 -14.68 -18.12
N ARG A 410 0.64 -15.91 -17.65
CA ARG A 410 1.38 -17.00 -18.28
C ARG A 410 0.76 -17.33 -19.63
N SER A 411 1.56 -17.78 -20.56
CA SER A 411 1.14 -18.02 -21.94
C SER A 411 1.53 -19.43 -22.40
N SER A 412 0.75 -20.00 -23.32
CA SER A 412 1.05 -21.26 -23.98
C SER A 412 2.35 -21.21 -24.81
N LYS A 413 2.81 -20.01 -25.12
CA LYS A 413 4.08 -19.81 -25.80
C LYS A 413 5.22 -19.80 -24.78
N GLU A 414 5.95 -20.89 -24.68
CA GLU A 414 7.09 -21.11 -23.77
C GLU A 414 6.76 -21.16 -22.27
N GLY A 415 5.48 -21.12 -21.87
CA GLY A 415 5.06 -21.15 -20.45
C GLY A 415 5.49 -19.92 -19.62
N LYS A 416 5.96 -18.87 -20.30
CA LYS A 416 6.49 -17.64 -19.65
C LYS A 416 5.41 -16.61 -19.39
N TYR A 417 5.74 -15.63 -18.54
CA TYR A 417 4.95 -14.43 -18.37
C TYR A 417 5.00 -13.54 -19.62
N VAL A 418 3.84 -13.00 -19.99
CA VAL A 418 3.68 -12.04 -21.09
C VAL A 418 2.76 -10.91 -20.66
N THR A 419 2.99 -9.72 -21.20
CA THR A 419 2.02 -8.62 -21.15
C THR A 419 0.94 -8.82 -22.22
N LEU A 420 -0.19 -8.12 -22.07
CA LEU A 420 -1.22 -8.11 -23.12
C LEU A 420 -0.70 -7.52 -24.42
N LYS A 421 0.18 -6.53 -24.34
CA LYS A 421 0.85 -5.93 -25.51
C LYS A 421 1.74 -6.93 -26.24
N GLU A 422 2.58 -7.67 -25.51
CA GLU A 422 3.41 -8.75 -26.09
C GLU A 422 2.58 -9.83 -26.74
N TYR A 423 1.42 -10.18 -26.19
CA TYR A 423 0.48 -11.13 -26.77
C TYR A 423 -0.13 -10.58 -28.07
N THR A 424 -0.70 -9.37 -28.06
CA THR A 424 -1.35 -8.79 -29.26
C THR A 424 -0.35 -8.54 -30.39
N ASP A 425 0.87 -8.13 -30.10
CA ASP A 425 1.93 -7.92 -31.11
C ASP A 425 2.37 -9.23 -31.80
N ARG A 426 2.10 -10.40 -31.18
CA ARG A 426 2.47 -11.73 -31.71
C ARG A 426 1.30 -12.50 -32.31
N MET A 427 0.10 -11.91 -32.29
CA MET A 427 -1.07 -12.56 -32.87
C MET A 427 -0.83 -12.91 -34.35
N VAL A 428 -1.20 -14.12 -34.71
CA VAL A 428 -1.04 -14.60 -36.10
C VAL A 428 -2.27 -14.28 -36.93
N GLU A 429 -2.12 -14.36 -38.26
CA GLU A 429 -3.24 -14.15 -39.19
C GLU A 429 -4.41 -15.12 -38.89
N GLY A 430 -5.62 -14.57 -38.85
CA GLY A 430 -6.84 -15.30 -38.48
C GLY A 430 -7.15 -15.35 -36.99
N GLN A 431 -6.23 -14.92 -36.12
CA GLN A 431 -6.50 -14.77 -34.69
C GLN A 431 -7.20 -13.44 -34.43
N ASN A 432 -8.46 -13.44 -34.04
CA ASN A 432 -9.29 -12.24 -33.91
C ASN A 432 -9.55 -11.83 -32.46
N ALA A 433 -9.13 -12.65 -31.49
CA ALA A 433 -9.40 -12.44 -30.07
C ALA A 433 -8.19 -12.84 -29.21
N ILE A 434 -8.17 -12.36 -27.97
CA ILE A 434 -7.27 -12.82 -26.93
C ILE A 434 -7.88 -14.08 -26.31
N TYR A 435 -7.30 -15.24 -26.61
CA TYR A 435 -7.78 -16.51 -26.08
C TYR A 435 -7.19 -16.76 -24.70
N TYR A 436 -8.02 -17.22 -23.78
CA TYR A 436 -7.59 -17.62 -22.46
C TYR A 436 -8.22 -18.94 -22.00
N ALA A 437 -7.53 -19.63 -21.14
CA ALA A 437 -8.02 -20.84 -20.47
C ALA A 437 -7.80 -20.68 -18.95
N VAL A 438 -8.78 -21.10 -18.17
CA VAL A 438 -8.73 -21.08 -16.70
C VAL A 438 -8.40 -22.47 -16.18
N GLY A 439 -7.56 -22.55 -15.16
CA GLY A 439 -7.23 -23.82 -14.50
C GLY A 439 -6.36 -23.61 -13.28
N SER A 440 -6.28 -24.63 -12.43
CA SER A 440 -5.46 -24.58 -11.21
C SER A 440 -3.96 -24.73 -11.48
N SER A 441 -3.60 -25.20 -12.65
CA SER A 441 -2.21 -25.37 -13.10
C SER A 441 -2.09 -25.34 -14.62
N VAL A 442 -0.87 -25.07 -15.10
CA VAL A 442 -0.54 -25.16 -16.54
C VAL A 442 -0.84 -26.57 -17.09
N ASP A 443 -0.50 -27.60 -16.34
CA ASP A 443 -0.73 -29.00 -16.73
C ASP A 443 -2.23 -29.34 -16.91
N GLU A 444 -3.08 -28.77 -16.09
CA GLU A 444 -4.54 -28.93 -16.22
C GLU A 444 -5.04 -28.29 -17.54
N ILE A 445 -4.66 -27.04 -17.77
CA ILE A 445 -5.05 -26.32 -19.00
C ILE A 445 -4.52 -27.02 -20.25
N GLU A 446 -3.28 -27.47 -20.23
CA GLU A 446 -2.64 -28.13 -21.37
C GLU A 446 -3.29 -29.46 -21.74
N ARG A 447 -4.01 -30.13 -20.82
CA ARG A 447 -4.78 -31.34 -21.05
C ARG A 447 -6.20 -31.08 -21.56
N SER A 448 -6.59 -29.82 -21.68
CA SER A 448 -7.93 -29.51 -22.25
C SER A 448 -8.05 -30.06 -23.67
N PRO A 449 -9.19 -30.73 -24.00
CA PRO A 449 -9.47 -31.28 -25.34
C PRO A 449 -9.42 -30.24 -26.45
N ILE A 450 -9.51 -28.97 -26.13
CA ILE A 450 -9.57 -27.86 -27.09
C ILE A 450 -8.17 -27.35 -27.45
N MET A 451 -7.19 -27.48 -26.53
CA MET A 451 -5.82 -26.98 -26.73
C MET A 451 -5.12 -27.52 -27.99
N PRO A 452 -5.26 -28.79 -28.40
CA PRO A 452 -4.61 -29.29 -29.60
C PRO A 452 -4.96 -28.53 -30.88
N LYS A 453 -6.23 -28.10 -31.05
CA LYS A 453 -6.66 -27.33 -32.25
C LYS A 453 -6.05 -25.93 -32.25
N LEU A 454 -5.99 -25.24 -31.10
CA LEU A 454 -5.36 -23.91 -30.98
C LEU A 454 -3.88 -23.99 -31.30
N LYS A 455 -3.18 -24.99 -30.76
CA LYS A 455 -1.76 -25.25 -31.05
C LYS A 455 -1.52 -25.52 -32.54
N LYS A 456 -2.39 -26.33 -33.19
CA LYS A 456 -2.28 -26.61 -34.61
C LYS A 456 -2.45 -25.37 -35.49
N LYS A 457 -3.28 -24.41 -35.04
CA LYS A 457 -3.46 -23.12 -35.71
C LYS A 457 -2.36 -22.10 -35.33
N GLY A 458 -1.49 -22.40 -34.40
CA GLY A 458 -0.44 -21.50 -33.91
C GLY A 458 -0.99 -20.35 -33.04
N TYR A 459 -2.22 -20.50 -32.53
CA TYR A 459 -2.83 -19.49 -31.67
C TYR A 459 -2.28 -19.56 -30.25
N GLU A 460 -1.87 -18.43 -29.71
CA GLU A 460 -1.42 -18.30 -28.34
C GLU A 460 -2.62 -18.25 -27.39
N VAL A 461 -2.49 -18.89 -26.22
CA VAL A 461 -3.53 -18.93 -25.18
C VAL A 461 -2.93 -18.41 -23.88
N LEU A 462 -3.59 -17.45 -23.22
CA LEU A 462 -3.24 -17.00 -21.89
C LEU A 462 -3.74 -18.00 -20.85
N TYR A 463 -2.92 -18.31 -19.84
CA TYR A 463 -3.27 -19.18 -18.75
C TYR A 463 -3.70 -18.34 -17.55
N PHE A 464 -4.96 -18.42 -17.21
CA PHE A 464 -5.55 -17.82 -16.02
C PHE A 464 -5.45 -18.83 -14.88
N LEU A 465 -4.36 -18.73 -14.12
CA LEU A 465 -4.09 -19.64 -13.01
C LEU A 465 -4.73 -19.18 -11.69
N ASP A 466 -5.28 -17.99 -11.68
CA ASP A 466 -6.09 -17.45 -10.60
C ASP A 466 -7.51 -17.16 -11.11
N ALA A 467 -8.52 -17.68 -10.41
CA ALA A 467 -9.91 -17.48 -10.79
C ALA A 467 -10.30 -15.99 -10.93
N ARG A 468 -9.60 -15.10 -10.25
CA ARG A 468 -9.80 -13.64 -10.36
C ARG A 468 -9.38 -13.07 -11.71
N ASP A 469 -8.54 -13.75 -12.47
CA ASP A 469 -8.13 -13.32 -13.81
C ASP A 469 -9.33 -13.24 -14.77
N GLU A 470 -10.31 -14.12 -14.60
CA GLU A 470 -11.55 -14.08 -15.37
C GLU A 470 -12.41 -12.85 -15.03
N PHE A 471 -12.46 -12.45 -13.76
CA PHE A 471 -13.13 -11.20 -13.37
C PHE A 471 -12.43 -9.98 -13.96
N VAL A 472 -11.10 -9.96 -13.94
CA VAL A 472 -10.30 -8.87 -14.53
C VAL A 472 -10.56 -8.76 -16.03
N SER A 473 -10.50 -9.89 -16.77
CA SER A 473 -10.78 -9.89 -18.21
C SER A 473 -12.23 -9.51 -18.52
N GLY A 474 -13.18 -9.91 -17.68
CA GLY A 474 -14.59 -9.54 -17.79
C GLY A 474 -14.83 -8.03 -17.61
N ILE A 475 -14.09 -7.37 -16.69
CA ILE A 475 -14.12 -5.91 -16.51
C ILE A 475 -13.41 -5.20 -17.67
N MET A 476 -12.26 -5.70 -18.10
CA MET A 476 -11.50 -5.12 -19.21
C MET A 476 -12.25 -5.26 -20.54
N GLN A 477 -12.95 -6.38 -20.76
CA GLN A 477 -13.69 -6.76 -21.96
C GLN A 477 -12.82 -6.91 -23.21
N SER A 478 -11.89 -6.01 -23.44
CA SER A 478 -10.98 -6.01 -24.59
C SER A 478 -9.67 -5.31 -24.25
N TYR A 479 -8.65 -5.65 -25.00
CA TYR A 479 -7.37 -4.93 -25.05
C TYR A 479 -6.97 -4.75 -26.52
N ASP A 480 -6.55 -3.55 -26.92
CA ASP A 480 -6.20 -3.21 -28.31
C ASP A 480 -7.28 -3.68 -29.32
N GLU A 481 -8.56 -3.37 -29.02
CA GLU A 481 -9.76 -3.76 -29.77
C GLU A 481 -10.01 -5.28 -29.86
N LYS A 482 -9.17 -6.12 -29.25
CA LYS A 482 -9.32 -7.57 -29.22
C LYS A 482 -10.07 -8.00 -27.96
N LYS A 483 -11.18 -8.74 -28.12
CA LYS A 483 -11.99 -9.26 -27.01
C LYS A 483 -11.28 -10.43 -26.34
N PHE A 484 -11.48 -10.58 -25.04
CA PHE A 484 -11.12 -11.79 -24.32
C PHE A 484 -12.18 -12.87 -24.59
N ILE A 485 -11.74 -14.06 -25.00
CA ILE A 485 -12.61 -15.21 -25.25
C ILE A 485 -12.02 -16.43 -24.55
N SER A 486 -12.81 -17.04 -23.64
CA SER A 486 -12.43 -18.32 -23.05
C SER A 486 -12.50 -19.42 -24.09
N ILE A 487 -11.52 -20.34 -24.08
CA ILE A 487 -11.51 -21.48 -24.98
C ILE A 487 -12.68 -22.43 -24.71
N SER A 488 -13.28 -22.41 -23.54
CA SER A 488 -14.43 -23.20 -23.12
C SER A 488 -15.80 -22.56 -23.50
N GLN A 489 -15.81 -21.40 -24.16
CA GLN A 489 -17.04 -20.74 -24.60
C GLN A 489 -17.53 -21.30 -25.95
N ALA A 490 -18.86 -21.35 -26.11
CA ALA A 490 -19.51 -21.88 -27.30
C ALA A 490 -19.28 -21.05 -28.56
N ASN A 491 -19.08 -19.73 -28.40
CA ASN A 491 -18.87 -18.80 -29.52
C ASN A 491 -17.39 -18.70 -29.98
N LEU A 492 -16.55 -19.63 -29.55
CA LEU A 492 -15.17 -19.73 -30.00
C LEU A 492 -15.13 -20.13 -31.48
N ASP A 493 -14.87 -19.17 -32.35
CA ASP A 493 -14.78 -19.38 -33.81
C ASP A 493 -13.32 -19.60 -34.21
N LEU A 494 -12.99 -20.85 -34.46
CA LEU A 494 -11.66 -21.28 -34.91
C LEU A 494 -11.66 -21.78 -36.37
N ASP A 495 -12.83 -21.79 -37.05
CA ASP A 495 -13.00 -22.51 -38.27
C ASP A 495 -12.81 -21.64 -39.51
N SER A 496 -12.25 -22.23 -40.57
CA SER A 496 -12.34 -21.68 -41.93
C SER A 496 -13.76 -21.82 -42.48
N GLU A 497 -14.07 -21.05 -43.50
CA GLU A 497 -15.38 -21.13 -44.19
C GLU A 497 -15.65 -22.52 -44.76
N GLU A 498 -14.60 -23.26 -45.12
CA GLU A 498 -14.72 -24.65 -45.60
C GLU A 498 -15.01 -25.60 -44.44
N GLU A 499 -14.31 -25.47 -43.32
CA GLU A 499 -14.57 -26.25 -42.09
C GLU A 499 -16.00 -26.01 -41.58
N LYS A 500 -16.51 -24.78 -41.63
CA LYS A 500 -17.89 -24.45 -41.23
C LYS A 500 -18.93 -25.16 -42.10
N LYS A 501 -18.74 -25.17 -43.41
CA LYS A 501 -19.64 -25.87 -44.34
C LYS A 501 -19.64 -27.37 -44.07
N GLU A 502 -18.49 -27.99 -43.88
CA GLU A 502 -18.39 -29.41 -43.55
C GLU A 502 -19.14 -29.75 -42.23
N ILE A 503 -19.04 -28.90 -41.23
CA ILE A 503 -19.76 -29.08 -39.97
C ILE A 503 -21.27 -28.92 -40.15
N GLU A 504 -21.71 -27.95 -40.94
CA GLU A 504 -23.13 -27.75 -41.27
C GLU A 504 -23.72 -28.97 -42.01
N GLU A 505 -23.02 -29.50 -42.99
CA GLU A 505 -23.43 -30.72 -43.73
C GLU A 505 -23.53 -31.91 -42.78
N LYS A 506 -22.50 -32.20 -41.98
CA LYS A 506 -22.51 -33.29 -41.00
C LYS A 506 -23.62 -33.12 -39.94
N THR A 507 -23.90 -31.88 -39.54
CA THR A 507 -24.98 -31.57 -38.59
C THR A 507 -26.33 -31.87 -39.18
N ALA A 508 -26.56 -31.48 -40.44
CA ALA A 508 -27.81 -31.77 -41.16
C ALA A 508 -28.04 -33.27 -41.34
N GLU A 509 -27.00 -34.01 -41.74
CA GLU A 509 -27.06 -35.47 -41.90
C GLU A 509 -27.35 -36.23 -40.59
N ASN A 510 -26.96 -35.73 -39.46
CA ASN A 510 -27.06 -36.39 -38.14
C ASN A 510 -28.06 -35.73 -37.20
N LYS A 511 -28.96 -34.88 -37.71
CA LYS A 511 -29.91 -34.09 -36.93
C LYS A 511 -30.75 -34.92 -35.96
N ASP A 512 -31.28 -36.05 -36.44
CA ASP A 512 -32.17 -36.92 -35.64
C ASP A 512 -31.40 -37.55 -34.46
N MET A 513 -30.16 -37.98 -34.68
CA MET A 513 -29.30 -38.50 -33.64
C MET A 513 -28.99 -37.43 -32.58
N LEU A 514 -28.59 -36.23 -33.00
CA LEU A 514 -28.27 -35.11 -32.09
C LEU A 514 -29.50 -34.69 -31.28
N THR A 515 -30.69 -34.68 -31.90
CA THR A 515 -31.96 -34.39 -31.20
C THR A 515 -32.28 -35.46 -30.17
N ALA A 516 -32.15 -36.74 -30.51
CA ALA A 516 -32.38 -37.83 -29.57
C ALA A 516 -31.40 -37.82 -28.39
N MET A 517 -30.15 -37.46 -28.64
CA MET A 517 -29.14 -37.27 -27.56
C MET A 517 -29.49 -36.08 -26.66
N LYS A 518 -29.95 -34.95 -27.23
CA LYS A 518 -30.41 -33.79 -26.45
C LYS A 518 -31.61 -34.19 -25.56
N ASP A 519 -32.59 -34.89 -26.12
CA ASP A 519 -33.77 -35.35 -25.37
C ASP A 519 -33.39 -36.30 -24.24
N ALA A 520 -32.38 -37.16 -24.44
CA ALA A 520 -31.84 -38.03 -23.40
C ALA A 520 -31.23 -37.28 -22.23
N LEU A 521 -30.60 -36.14 -22.47
CA LEU A 521 -30.00 -35.28 -21.45
C LEU A 521 -30.99 -34.29 -20.83
N ALA A 522 -32.16 -34.10 -21.45
CA ALA A 522 -33.21 -33.19 -20.99
C ALA A 522 -32.66 -31.76 -20.69
N ASP A 523 -32.82 -31.27 -19.45
CA ASP A 523 -32.42 -29.92 -19.04
C ASP A 523 -30.92 -29.79 -18.66
N LYS A 524 -30.15 -30.90 -18.77
CA LYS A 524 -28.73 -30.88 -18.45
C LYS A 524 -27.91 -30.05 -19.44
N VAL A 525 -28.33 -29.98 -20.70
CA VAL A 525 -27.68 -29.23 -21.77
C VAL A 525 -28.70 -28.45 -22.60
N LYS A 526 -28.29 -27.30 -23.12
CA LYS A 526 -29.08 -26.52 -24.08
C LYS A 526 -29.25 -27.28 -25.40
N GLU A 527 -28.18 -27.84 -25.91
CA GLU A 527 -28.11 -28.59 -27.15
C GLU A 527 -26.98 -29.62 -27.15
N VAL A 528 -27.03 -30.53 -28.09
CA VAL A 528 -25.95 -31.43 -28.50
C VAL A 528 -25.57 -31.09 -29.93
N ARG A 529 -24.30 -30.81 -30.21
CA ARG A 529 -23.86 -30.42 -31.55
C ARG A 529 -22.55 -31.09 -31.96
N ILE A 530 -22.24 -31.04 -33.24
CA ILE A 530 -20.97 -31.51 -33.77
C ILE A 530 -19.89 -30.51 -33.42
N SER A 531 -18.77 -31.00 -32.91
CA SER A 531 -17.61 -30.19 -32.57
C SER A 531 -16.74 -29.92 -33.79
N SER A 532 -16.34 -28.68 -33.93
CA SER A 532 -15.28 -28.28 -34.84
C SER A 532 -13.92 -28.18 -34.16
N ARG A 533 -13.90 -28.15 -32.84
CA ARG A 533 -12.70 -27.85 -32.04
C ARG A 533 -11.95 -29.07 -31.52
N LEU A 534 -12.58 -30.26 -31.52
CA LEU A 534 -11.97 -31.50 -31.05
C LEU A 534 -11.13 -32.16 -32.14
N ILE A 535 -9.93 -32.66 -31.79
CA ILE A 535 -9.08 -33.46 -32.67
C ILE A 535 -9.12 -34.93 -32.25
N ASP A 536 -8.67 -35.26 -31.06
CA ASP A 536 -8.48 -36.63 -30.58
C ASP A 536 -9.58 -37.07 -29.59
N ASP A 537 -10.12 -36.15 -28.81
CA ASP A 537 -11.12 -36.45 -27.78
C ASP A 537 -12.52 -36.66 -28.35
N PRO A 538 -13.33 -37.55 -27.73
CA PRO A 538 -14.68 -37.90 -28.24
C PRO A 538 -15.70 -36.78 -28.05
N VAL A 539 -15.63 -36.08 -26.91
CA VAL A 539 -16.61 -35.06 -26.49
C VAL A 539 -15.94 -33.95 -25.66
N CYS A 540 -16.55 -32.78 -25.63
CA CYS A 540 -16.32 -31.75 -24.63
C CYS A 540 -17.61 -31.04 -24.25
N ILE A 541 -17.59 -30.34 -23.13
CA ILE A 541 -18.64 -29.39 -22.74
C ILE A 541 -18.12 -27.99 -22.94
N VAL A 542 -18.98 -27.11 -23.41
CA VAL A 542 -18.74 -25.68 -23.55
C VAL A 542 -19.88 -24.90 -22.90
N ALA A 543 -19.58 -23.69 -22.42
CA ALA A 543 -20.59 -22.79 -21.90
C ALA A 543 -21.20 -21.95 -23.05
N ASP A 544 -22.50 -21.77 -23.03
CA ASP A 544 -23.19 -20.74 -23.82
C ASP A 544 -22.86 -19.34 -23.29
N GLU A 545 -23.38 -18.30 -23.92
CA GLU A 545 -23.19 -16.92 -23.44
C GLU A 545 -23.66 -16.75 -21.98
N GLY A 546 -22.89 -16.01 -21.19
CA GLY A 546 -23.20 -15.73 -19.80
C GLY A 546 -22.17 -16.31 -18.84
N VAL A 547 -22.58 -17.21 -17.94
CA VAL A 547 -21.69 -17.79 -16.93
C VAL A 547 -20.76 -18.82 -17.57
N SER A 548 -19.45 -18.70 -17.31
CA SER A 548 -18.46 -19.68 -17.76
C SER A 548 -18.51 -20.96 -16.89
N LEU A 549 -17.95 -22.07 -17.42
CA LEU A 549 -17.80 -23.32 -16.67
C LEU A 549 -16.88 -23.11 -15.46
N ASP A 550 -15.87 -22.28 -15.60
CA ASP A 550 -14.90 -21.95 -14.58
C ASP A 550 -15.52 -21.12 -13.45
N MET A 551 -16.38 -20.15 -13.81
CA MET A 551 -17.16 -19.38 -12.86
C MET A 551 -18.11 -20.29 -12.05
N GLU A 552 -18.81 -21.22 -12.72
CA GLU A 552 -19.65 -22.22 -12.04
C GLU A 552 -18.81 -23.03 -11.05
N ARG A 553 -17.63 -23.53 -11.46
CA ARG A 553 -16.71 -24.30 -10.63
C ARG A 553 -16.19 -23.49 -9.43
N TYR A 554 -15.82 -22.24 -9.65
CA TYR A 554 -15.35 -21.35 -8.59
C TYR A 554 -16.44 -21.08 -7.54
N MET A 555 -17.64 -20.72 -8.01
CA MET A 555 -18.79 -20.44 -7.14
C MET A 555 -19.28 -21.66 -6.37
N ALA A 556 -19.22 -22.85 -6.99
CA ALA A 556 -19.60 -24.11 -6.33
C ALA A 556 -18.68 -24.47 -5.15
N ASN A 557 -17.41 -24.05 -5.21
CA ASN A 557 -16.41 -24.30 -4.17
C ASN A 557 -16.36 -23.20 -3.09
N ASP A 558 -17.04 -22.07 -3.29
CA ASP A 558 -17.08 -20.99 -2.31
C ASP A 558 -18.11 -21.28 -1.19
N PRO A 559 -17.66 -21.42 0.07
CA PRO A 559 -18.56 -21.68 1.20
C PRO A 559 -19.66 -20.62 1.41
N MET A 560 -19.40 -19.36 1.00
CA MET A 560 -20.36 -18.25 1.15
C MET A 560 -21.46 -18.25 0.09
N ASN A 561 -21.30 -18.99 -1.01
CA ASN A 561 -22.23 -19.01 -2.13
C ASN A 561 -23.01 -20.32 -2.30
N LYS A 562 -22.94 -21.24 -1.34
CA LYS A 562 -23.61 -22.56 -1.39
C LYS A 562 -25.12 -22.51 -1.67
N ASP A 563 -25.78 -21.43 -1.29
CA ASP A 563 -27.22 -21.23 -1.48
C ASP A 563 -27.58 -20.50 -2.78
N ARG A 564 -26.58 -20.04 -3.55
CA ARG A 564 -26.74 -19.36 -4.83
C ARG A 564 -26.06 -20.17 -5.93
N ALA A 565 -26.66 -21.30 -6.31
CA ALA A 565 -26.15 -22.10 -7.40
C ALA A 565 -26.23 -21.31 -8.73
N ILE A 566 -25.13 -20.68 -9.09
CA ILE A 566 -24.94 -20.10 -10.41
C ILE A 566 -24.45 -21.24 -11.30
N THR A 567 -25.23 -21.61 -12.34
CA THR A 567 -24.92 -22.69 -13.28
C THR A 567 -24.74 -22.13 -14.66
N ALA A 568 -23.72 -22.59 -15.37
CA ALA A 568 -23.51 -22.29 -16.77
C ALA A 568 -24.54 -23.07 -17.65
N THR A 569 -25.00 -22.44 -18.71
CA THR A 569 -25.76 -23.12 -19.72
C THR A 569 -24.81 -23.95 -20.57
N LYS A 570 -24.91 -25.28 -20.47
CA LYS A 570 -23.98 -26.24 -21.07
C LYS A 570 -24.42 -26.66 -22.48
N ILE A 571 -23.44 -26.88 -23.35
CA ILE A 571 -23.60 -27.46 -24.69
C ILE A 571 -22.63 -28.64 -24.76
N LEU A 572 -23.14 -29.82 -25.16
CA LEU A 572 -22.32 -31.00 -25.41
C LEU A 572 -21.87 -31.02 -26.86
N GLU A 573 -20.56 -31.00 -27.08
CA GLU A 573 -19.98 -31.15 -28.42
C GLU A 573 -19.40 -32.55 -28.63
N ILE A 574 -19.63 -33.12 -29.82
CA ILE A 574 -19.19 -34.45 -30.19
C ILE A 574 -18.25 -34.37 -31.38
N ASN A 575 -17.14 -35.07 -31.31
CA ASN A 575 -16.14 -35.14 -32.35
C ASN A 575 -16.62 -36.06 -33.51
N PRO A 576 -16.90 -35.52 -34.71
CA PRO A 576 -17.38 -36.33 -35.85
C PRO A 576 -16.30 -37.25 -36.42
N ASN A 577 -15.04 -37.03 -36.10
CA ASN A 577 -13.90 -37.80 -36.60
C ASN A 577 -13.45 -38.89 -35.61
N HIS A 578 -13.99 -38.90 -34.38
CA HIS A 578 -13.69 -39.93 -33.39
C HIS A 578 -14.49 -41.20 -33.65
N PRO A 579 -13.91 -42.42 -33.49
CA PRO A 579 -14.61 -43.69 -33.73
C PRO A 579 -15.95 -43.85 -33.03
N ILE A 580 -16.11 -43.22 -31.84
CA ILE A 580 -17.39 -43.24 -31.10
C ILE A 580 -18.56 -42.64 -31.88
N PHE A 581 -18.31 -41.69 -32.78
CA PHE A 581 -19.34 -41.03 -33.55
C PHE A 581 -20.07 -42.03 -34.46
N ASN A 582 -19.33 -42.92 -35.14
CA ASN A 582 -19.90 -43.96 -35.96
C ASN A 582 -20.73 -44.96 -35.13
N LYS A 583 -20.28 -45.26 -33.91
CA LYS A 583 -21.02 -46.10 -32.98
C LYS A 583 -22.33 -45.46 -32.53
N LEU A 584 -22.34 -44.16 -32.26
CA LEU A 584 -23.56 -43.40 -31.92
C LEU A 584 -24.54 -43.40 -33.09
N ARG A 585 -24.08 -43.25 -34.33
CA ARG A 585 -24.94 -43.35 -35.53
C ARG A 585 -25.55 -44.74 -35.66
N GLU A 586 -24.80 -45.82 -35.46
CA GLU A 586 -25.29 -47.18 -35.50
C GLU A 586 -26.39 -47.42 -34.47
N VAL A 587 -26.15 -47.04 -33.20
CA VAL A 587 -27.11 -47.28 -32.11
C VAL A 587 -28.32 -46.34 -32.18
N SER A 588 -28.19 -45.17 -32.78
CA SER A 588 -29.32 -44.24 -32.95
C SER A 588 -30.47 -44.86 -33.79
N THR A 589 -30.12 -45.73 -34.75
CA THR A 589 -31.09 -46.43 -35.60
C THR A 589 -31.50 -47.78 -35.06
N SER A 590 -30.56 -48.48 -34.33
CA SER A 590 -30.79 -49.87 -33.91
C SER A 590 -31.28 -49.99 -32.45
N SER A 591 -30.93 -49.09 -31.54
CA SER A 591 -31.26 -49.20 -30.12
C SER A 591 -31.29 -47.84 -29.41
N PRO A 592 -32.43 -47.14 -29.36
CA PRO A 592 -32.57 -45.85 -28.70
C PRO A 592 -32.17 -45.85 -27.21
N ASN A 593 -32.39 -46.98 -26.53
CA ASN A 593 -31.99 -47.12 -25.11
C ASN A 593 -30.45 -47.12 -24.93
N LYS A 594 -29.73 -47.78 -25.84
CA LYS A 594 -28.24 -47.74 -25.82
C LYS A 594 -27.71 -46.36 -26.18
N LEU A 595 -28.37 -45.64 -27.11
CA LEU A 595 -28.03 -44.28 -27.42
C LEU A 595 -28.11 -43.38 -26.18
N LYS A 596 -29.19 -43.51 -25.42
CA LYS A 596 -29.38 -42.78 -24.16
C LYS A 596 -28.27 -43.08 -23.14
N GLU A 597 -27.94 -44.37 -22.96
CA GLU A 597 -26.90 -44.80 -22.02
C GLU A 597 -25.50 -44.24 -22.43
N TYR A 598 -25.15 -44.32 -23.71
CA TYR A 598 -23.91 -43.79 -24.24
C TYR A 598 -23.85 -42.26 -24.09
N THR A 599 -24.95 -41.58 -24.37
CA THR A 599 -25.05 -40.13 -24.22
C THR A 599 -24.84 -39.69 -22.78
N ASP A 600 -25.45 -40.35 -21.80
CA ASP A 600 -25.26 -40.07 -20.39
C ASP A 600 -23.80 -40.26 -19.96
N VAL A 601 -23.15 -41.35 -20.42
CA VAL A 601 -21.75 -41.63 -20.11
C VAL A 601 -20.82 -40.58 -20.71
N LEU A 602 -21.03 -40.20 -21.97
CA LEU A 602 -20.23 -39.17 -22.64
C LEU A 602 -20.42 -37.80 -21.99
N TYR A 603 -21.62 -37.46 -21.56
CA TYR A 603 -21.88 -36.23 -20.81
C TYR A 603 -21.14 -36.19 -19.46
N ASP A 604 -21.26 -37.27 -18.68
CA ASP A 604 -20.58 -37.36 -17.38
C ASP A 604 -19.05 -37.39 -17.57
N GLN A 605 -18.53 -38.02 -18.61
CA GLN A 605 -17.11 -37.97 -18.99
C GLN A 605 -16.67 -36.53 -19.29
N ALA A 606 -17.46 -35.80 -20.09
CA ALA A 606 -17.14 -34.42 -20.43
C ALA A 606 -17.17 -33.49 -19.20
N LEU A 607 -18.08 -33.73 -18.24
CA LEU A 607 -18.06 -33.02 -16.94
C LEU A 607 -16.76 -33.27 -16.15
N LEU A 608 -16.32 -34.54 -16.12
CA LEU A 608 -15.06 -34.91 -15.44
C LEU A 608 -13.85 -34.22 -16.05
N ILE A 609 -13.79 -34.14 -17.37
CA ILE A 609 -12.69 -33.48 -18.09
C ILE A 609 -12.63 -32.00 -17.72
N GLU A 610 -13.76 -31.33 -17.57
CA GLU A 610 -13.86 -29.93 -17.19
C GLU A 610 -13.79 -29.71 -15.65
N GLY A 611 -13.51 -30.77 -14.86
CA GLY A 611 -13.44 -30.67 -13.40
C GLY A 611 -14.78 -30.34 -12.73
N LEU A 612 -15.89 -30.51 -13.42
CA LEU A 612 -17.23 -30.30 -12.87
C LEU A 612 -17.75 -31.57 -12.13
N PRO A 613 -18.53 -31.38 -11.07
CA PRO A 613 -19.03 -32.52 -10.30
C PRO A 613 -20.04 -33.34 -11.06
N ILE A 614 -19.88 -34.68 -11.08
CA ILE A 614 -20.88 -35.61 -11.54
C ILE A 614 -21.97 -35.74 -10.47
N LYS A 615 -23.24 -35.61 -10.88
CA LYS A 615 -24.37 -35.68 -9.95
C LYS A 615 -24.49 -37.03 -9.24
N ASN A 616 -24.17 -38.14 -9.94
CA ASN A 616 -24.23 -39.50 -9.41
C ASN A 616 -23.02 -40.35 -9.85
N PRO A 617 -21.86 -40.23 -9.16
CA PRO A 617 -20.64 -40.95 -9.53
C PRO A 617 -20.78 -42.48 -9.49
N VAL A 618 -21.63 -43.00 -8.59
CA VAL A 618 -21.89 -44.45 -8.48
C VAL A 618 -22.63 -45.00 -9.70
N GLU A 619 -23.61 -44.26 -10.21
CA GLU A 619 -24.33 -44.64 -11.41
C GLU A 619 -23.44 -44.59 -12.64
N PHE A 620 -22.61 -43.53 -12.75
CA PHE A 620 -21.61 -43.41 -13.80
C PHE A 620 -20.67 -44.62 -13.82
N ALA A 621 -20.09 -44.99 -12.67
CA ALA A 621 -19.21 -46.14 -12.56
C ALA A 621 -19.92 -47.49 -12.98
N LYS A 622 -21.19 -47.65 -12.60
CA LYS A 622 -21.98 -48.81 -13.02
C LYS A 622 -22.20 -48.85 -14.53
N LYS A 623 -22.54 -47.71 -15.15
CA LYS A 623 -22.71 -47.62 -16.62
C LYS A 623 -21.41 -47.97 -17.34
N ILE A 624 -20.27 -47.46 -16.91
CA ILE A 624 -18.95 -47.82 -17.46
C ILE A 624 -18.71 -49.34 -17.37
N THR A 625 -18.99 -49.94 -16.19
CA THR A 625 -18.80 -51.37 -15.99
C THR A 625 -19.70 -52.20 -16.92
N ASN A 626 -20.97 -51.81 -17.11
CA ASN A 626 -21.89 -52.46 -18.05
C ASN A 626 -21.39 -52.40 -19.48
N LEU A 627 -20.90 -51.23 -19.91
CA LEU A 627 -20.36 -51.05 -21.26
C LEU A 627 -19.13 -51.95 -21.51
N ILE A 628 -18.26 -52.16 -20.51
CA ILE A 628 -17.11 -53.05 -20.61
C ILE A 628 -17.56 -54.51 -20.74
N VAL A 629 -18.62 -54.92 -20.03
CA VAL A 629 -19.20 -56.28 -20.14
C VAL A 629 -19.83 -56.47 -21.49
N ASP A 630 -20.62 -55.52 -21.98
CA ASP A 630 -21.31 -55.59 -23.30
C ASP A 630 -20.33 -55.61 -24.46
N ALA A 631 -19.14 -54.99 -24.33
CA ALA A 631 -18.10 -54.97 -25.36
C ALA A 631 -17.48 -56.37 -25.65
N LYS A 632 -17.71 -57.35 -24.79
CA LYS A 632 -17.21 -58.74 -24.94
C LYS A 632 -18.24 -59.66 -25.62
N ASN A 633 -19.45 -59.22 -25.79
CA ASN A 633 -20.53 -59.94 -26.49
C ASN A 633 -20.83 -59.24 -27.82
#